data_82f7c1c62d02dc7110306efa1a23fd45
#
_entry.id   82f7c1c62d02dc7110306efa1a23fd45
#
_cell.length_a   1.000
_cell.length_b   1.000
_cell.length_c   1.000
_cell.angle_alpha   90.00
_cell.angle_beta   90.00
_cell.angle_gamma   90.00
#
_symmetry.space_group_name_H-M   'P 1'
#
loop_
_entity.id
_entity.type
_entity.pdbx_description
1 polymer ?
#
loop_
_entity_poly.entity_id
_entity_poly.type
_entity_poly.pdbx_seq_one_letter_code
_entity_poly.pdbx_strand_id
1 'polypeptide(L)'
;EEPTPIQQEAIPVAMSGKDMIGQAQTGTGKTAAFGLPVLERVDGNERHVQVVILSPTRELAIQVAEELNKMAQYTNITALPIYGGQDINRQFRALKKNPQIIVATPGRLMDHMDRGSIHFDHVKVVVLDEADEMLNMGFVDDINKILGAIPEDHQTLLFSATMPKAIQQLAETYLTEPTLIRMKPTQVTMDLIEQYYIEVQDRQKFDVLCRLFDIQTPELAIIFTRTKRRVDEVTEGLKKRGYMAEGIHGDLSQQKRDSVIRQFREGTIDILVATDVAARGLDISGVSHVYNYDMPQDPESYTHRVGRTGRAGKAGQAFTFVIPREMEHLHAIERLTKRKIARRRAPSLGEVLEGQQRLAIESLVEMTDNLEALAPFKTSAEELLNDTDSVTLLAAALKLLTKEPDTTPVNITEEKPLRVRRRREGGRGDRRRRDGDRRRDGDRRRDGDRRRDDRPRRSRDDRRGERRDDRRRDDRRSDRPRGDRKPRHQGEGFKPYFKD
;
A
#
# COMPACT_ATOMS: atom_id res chain seq x y z
N GLU A 1 -10.72 -17.51 -23.24
CA GLU A 1 -10.47 -16.09 -22.93
C GLU A 1 -9.42 -15.55 -23.90
N GLU A 2 -9.57 -14.31 -24.36
CA GLU A 2 -8.58 -13.69 -25.23
C GLU A 2 -7.37 -13.23 -24.39
N PRO A 3 -6.12 -13.48 -24.86
CA PRO A 3 -4.95 -13.03 -24.15
C PRO A 3 -4.83 -11.51 -24.18
N THR A 4 -4.39 -10.93 -23.06
CA THR A 4 -4.14 -9.49 -22.97
C THR A 4 -2.93 -9.07 -23.83
N PRO A 5 -2.80 -7.78 -24.22
CA PRO A 5 -1.69 -7.33 -25.06
C PRO A 5 -0.29 -7.70 -24.50
N ILE A 6 -0.07 -7.59 -23.17
CA ILE A 6 1.20 -7.99 -22.58
C ILE A 6 1.43 -9.50 -22.67
N GLN A 7 0.37 -10.32 -22.56
CA GLN A 7 0.47 -11.76 -22.68
C GLN A 7 0.79 -12.16 -24.13
N GLN A 8 0.16 -11.52 -25.10
CA GLN A 8 0.41 -11.80 -26.54
C GLN A 8 1.87 -11.57 -26.93
N GLU A 9 2.48 -10.50 -26.40
CA GLU A 9 3.87 -10.17 -26.74
C GLU A 9 4.89 -10.88 -25.84
N ALA A 10 4.61 -11.02 -24.54
CA ALA A 10 5.59 -11.54 -23.58
C ALA A 10 5.70 -13.07 -23.58
N ILE A 11 4.57 -13.80 -23.69
CA ILE A 11 4.61 -15.26 -23.63
C ILE A 11 5.53 -15.87 -24.69
N PRO A 12 5.45 -15.50 -25.99
CA PRO A 12 6.34 -16.10 -27.01
C PRO A 12 7.82 -15.81 -26.74
N VAL A 13 8.16 -14.62 -26.27
CA VAL A 13 9.54 -14.23 -25.95
C VAL A 13 10.06 -15.02 -24.75
N ALA A 14 9.29 -15.08 -23.65
CA ALA A 14 9.67 -15.84 -22.47
C ALA A 14 9.82 -17.34 -22.77
N MET A 15 8.95 -17.91 -23.59
CA MET A 15 9.03 -19.31 -24.06
C MET A 15 10.29 -19.60 -24.91
N SER A 16 10.81 -18.61 -25.63
CA SER A 16 12.04 -18.77 -26.42
C SER A 16 13.32 -18.90 -25.55
N GLY A 17 13.24 -18.66 -24.24
CA GLY A 17 14.37 -18.74 -23.32
C GLY A 17 15.23 -17.47 -23.28
N LYS A 18 14.86 -16.41 -24.00
CA LYS A 18 15.57 -15.13 -23.97
C LYS A 18 15.20 -14.30 -22.74
N ASP A 19 16.13 -13.52 -22.30
CA ASP A 19 15.85 -12.50 -21.28
C ASP A 19 14.89 -11.44 -21.80
N MET A 20 14.07 -10.90 -20.90
CA MET A 20 13.02 -9.99 -21.31
C MET A 20 12.79 -8.87 -20.27
N ILE A 21 12.49 -7.70 -20.78
CA ILE A 21 11.96 -6.57 -19.98
C ILE A 21 10.54 -6.29 -20.44
N GLY A 22 9.56 -6.58 -19.56
CA GLY A 22 8.15 -6.29 -19.77
C GLY A 22 7.74 -4.99 -19.06
N GLN A 23 7.60 -3.89 -19.81
CA GLN A 23 7.12 -2.63 -19.24
C GLN A 23 5.61 -2.54 -19.37
N ALA A 24 4.89 -2.83 -18.26
CA ALA A 24 3.42 -2.83 -18.20
C ALA A 24 2.92 -2.47 -16.79
N GLN A 25 1.76 -1.81 -16.72
CA GLN A 25 1.11 -1.43 -15.45
C GLN A 25 0.56 -2.65 -14.70
N THR A 26 0.24 -2.49 -13.41
CA THR A 26 -0.47 -3.51 -12.62
C THR A 26 -1.88 -3.74 -13.16
N GLY A 27 -2.34 -5.00 -13.10
CA GLY A 27 -3.68 -5.38 -13.59
C GLY A 27 -3.78 -5.58 -15.11
N THR A 28 -2.67 -5.61 -15.84
CA THR A 28 -2.63 -5.90 -17.29
C THR A 28 -2.49 -7.39 -17.60
N GLY A 29 -2.45 -8.26 -16.58
CA GLY A 29 -2.28 -9.71 -16.77
C GLY A 29 -0.83 -10.19 -16.77
N LYS A 30 0.10 -9.44 -16.15
CA LYS A 30 1.53 -9.80 -16.06
C LYS A 30 1.77 -11.17 -15.43
N THR A 31 1.04 -11.54 -14.39
CA THR A 31 1.22 -12.82 -13.70
C THR A 31 1.10 -14.01 -14.66
N ALA A 32 0.09 -14.01 -15.51
CA ALA A 32 -0.04 -15.06 -16.53
C ALA A 32 1.00 -14.91 -17.66
N ALA A 33 1.44 -13.69 -17.97
CA ALA A 33 2.44 -13.44 -19.00
C ALA A 33 3.81 -14.08 -18.67
N PHE A 34 4.22 -14.08 -17.38
CA PHE A 34 5.41 -14.83 -16.96
C PHE A 34 5.08 -16.22 -16.41
N GLY A 35 3.94 -16.39 -15.76
CA GLY A 35 3.57 -17.62 -15.08
C GLY A 35 3.42 -18.81 -16.00
N LEU A 36 2.78 -18.65 -17.16
CA LEU A 36 2.62 -19.72 -18.14
C LEU A 36 3.97 -20.19 -18.71
N PRO A 37 4.88 -19.31 -19.19
CA PRO A 37 6.21 -19.72 -19.61
C PRO A 37 7.04 -20.37 -18.51
N VAL A 38 6.94 -19.86 -17.28
CA VAL A 38 7.63 -20.42 -16.13
C VAL A 38 7.17 -21.84 -15.85
N LEU A 39 5.85 -22.09 -15.84
CA LEU A 39 5.30 -23.42 -15.58
C LEU A 39 5.68 -24.44 -16.66
N GLU A 40 5.79 -24.02 -17.91
CA GLU A 40 6.20 -24.89 -19.02
C GLU A 40 7.67 -25.32 -18.94
N ARG A 41 8.53 -24.49 -18.31
CA ARG A 41 9.97 -24.78 -18.16
C ARG A 41 10.32 -25.58 -16.93
N VAL A 42 9.41 -25.71 -15.98
CA VAL A 42 9.61 -26.41 -14.72
C VAL A 42 9.33 -27.91 -14.89
N ASP A 43 10.30 -28.74 -14.51
CA ASP A 43 10.07 -30.18 -14.38
C ASP A 43 9.46 -30.50 -13.02
N GLY A 44 8.18 -30.90 -13.00
CA GLY A 44 7.46 -31.26 -11.78
C GLY A 44 7.96 -32.55 -11.10
N ASN A 45 8.80 -33.36 -11.77
CA ASN A 45 9.41 -34.56 -11.18
C ASN A 45 10.69 -34.25 -10.39
N GLU A 46 11.35 -33.14 -10.71
CA GLU A 46 12.54 -32.69 -9.99
C GLU A 46 12.14 -32.00 -8.68
N ARG A 47 12.74 -32.41 -7.57
CA ARG A 47 12.39 -31.93 -6.23
C ARG A 47 13.41 -30.93 -5.70
N HIS A 48 13.60 -29.82 -6.42
CA HIS A 48 14.44 -28.69 -6.03
C HIS A 48 13.88 -27.41 -6.62
N VAL A 49 14.37 -26.28 -6.14
CA VAL A 49 13.95 -24.95 -6.60
C VAL A 49 14.52 -24.73 -8.02
N GLN A 50 13.65 -24.51 -8.99
CA GLN A 50 13.99 -24.24 -10.38
C GLN A 50 13.67 -22.81 -10.80
N VAL A 51 12.80 -22.13 -10.04
CA VAL A 51 12.36 -20.75 -10.34
C VAL A 51 12.32 -19.93 -9.08
N VAL A 52 12.83 -18.70 -9.16
CA VAL A 52 12.73 -17.68 -8.13
C VAL A 52 11.98 -16.48 -8.69
N ILE A 53 10.91 -16.07 -8.03
CA ILE A 53 10.13 -14.89 -8.35
C ILE A 53 10.26 -13.91 -7.20
N LEU A 54 10.78 -12.71 -7.45
CA LEU A 54 10.87 -11.64 -6.46
C LEU A 54 9.69 -10.68 -6.60
N SER A 55 9.05 -10.37 -5.49
CA SER A 55 7.91 -9.45 -5.39
C SER A 55 8.13 -8.45 -4.25
N PRO A 56 7.69 -7.17 -4.37
CA PRO A 56 7.95 -6.13 -3.39
C PRO A 56 7.24 -6.35 -2.05
N THR A 57 6.06 -6.96 -2.07
CA THR A 57 5.20 -7.10 -0.90
C THR A 57 4.82 -8.54 -0.62
N ARG A 58 4.44 -8.80 0.63
CA ARG A 58 4.00 -10.12 1.11
C ARG A 58 2.75 -10.57 0.39
N GLU A 59 1.82 -9.64 0.25
CA GLU A 59 0.51 -9.87 -0.35
C GLU A 59 0.65 -10.24 -1.83
N LEU A 60 1.51 -9.53 -2.56
CA LEU A 60 1.77 -9.86 -3.96
C LEU A 60 2.46 -11.23 -4.10
N ALA A 61 3.43 -11.53 -3.22
CA ALA A 61 4.08 -12.84 -3.23
C ALA A 61 3.09 -13.99 -2.98
N ILE A 62 2.15 -13.81 -2.06
CA ILE A 62 1.07 -14.78 -1.80
C ILE A 62 0.18 -14.90 -3.03
N GLN A 63 -0.30 -13.78 -3.58
CA GLN A 63 -1.20 -13.75 -4.73
C GLN A 63 -0.55 -14.43 -5.95
N VAL A 64 0.69 -14.09 -6.28
CA VAL A 64 1.42 -14.70 -7.41
C VAL A 64 1.58 -16.22 -7.19
N ALA A 65 1.91 -16.66 -5.97
CA ALA A 65 2.02 -18.09 -5.66
C ALA A 65 0.67 -18.81 -5.78
N GLU A 66 -0.43 -18.19 -5.34
CA GLU A 66 -1.79 -18.76 -5.46
C GLU A 66 -2.21 -18.85 -6.93
N GLU A 67 -1.96 -17.82 -7.75
CA GLU A 67 -2.26 -17.83 -9.17
C GLU A 67 -1.44 -18.91 -9.90
N LEU A 68 -0.14 -19.03 -9.60
CA LEU A 68 0.69 -20.10 -10.17
C LEU A 68 0.20 -21.49 -9.76
N ASN A 69 -0.13 -21.72 -8.50
CA ASN A 69 -0.67 -23.01 -8.05
C ASN A 69 -2.02 -23.31 -8.70
N LYS A 70 -2.85 -22.30 -8.95
CA LYS A 70 -4.11 -22.45 -9.68
C LYS A 70 -3.89 -22.82 -11.13
N MET A 71 -2.91 -22.18 -11.80
CA MET A 71 -2.54 -22.54 -13.18
C MET A 71 -1.90 -23.93 -13.25
N ALA A 72 -1.13 -24.32 -12.24
CA ALA A 72 -0.45 -25.60 -12.13
C ALA A 72 -1.31 -26.76 -11.58
N GLN A 73 -2.60 -26.57 -11.39
CA GLN A 73 -3.49 -27.51 -10.66
C GLN A 73 -3.51 -28.95 -11.20
N TYR A 74 -3.14 -29.17 -12.45
CA TYR A 74 -3.07 -30.47 -13.10
C TYR A 74 -1.63 -31.00 -13.27
N THR A 75 -0.68 -30.35 -12.64
CA THR A 75 0.75 -30.71 -12.68
C THR A 75 1.26 -31.06 -11.28
N ASN A 76 2.49 -31.58 -11.19
CA ASN A 76 3.16 -31.83 -9.91
C ASN A 76 3.98 -30.61 -9.43
N ILE A 77 3.73 -29.42 -9.96
CA ILE A 77 4.48 -28.21 -9.67
C ILE A 77 3.84 -27.49 -8.48
N THR A 78 4.67 -27.02 -7.57
CA THR A 78 4.23 -26.25 -6.39
C THR A 78 4.99 -24.94 -6.31
N ALA A 79 4.25 -23.84 -6.20
CA ALA A 79 4.78 -22.52 -5.89
C ALA A 79 4.59 -22.20 -4.40
N LEU A 80 5.70 -21.89 -3.71
CA LEU A 80 5.71 -21.58 -2.28
C LEU A 80 5.99 -20.10 -2.05
N PRO A 81 5.09 -19.35 -1.35
CA PRO A 81 5.35 -17.97 -0.99
C PRO A 81 6.27 -17.88 0.24
N ILE A 82 7.34 -17.06 0.14
CA ILE A 82 8.36 -16.81 1.18
C ILE A 82 8.38 -15.32 1.51
N TYR A 83 7.87 -14.93 2.69
CA TYR A 83 7.71 -13.53 3.07
C TYR A 83 7.87 -13.29 4.57
N GLY A 84 8.18 -12.06 4.95
CA GLY A 84 8.36 -11.65 6.34
C GLY A 84 7.03 -11.57 7.11
N GLY A 85 7.10 -11.60 8.46
CA GLY A 85 5.91 -11.47 9.33
C GLY A 85 5.16 -12.78 9.59
N GLN A 86 5.49 -13.86 8.89
CA GLN A 86 5.07 -15.23 9.21
C GLN A 86 6.16 -15.93 10.02
N ASP A 87 5.75 -16.90 10.86
CA ASP A 87 6.70 -17.77 11.55
C ASP A 87 7.58 -18.52 10.54
N ILE A 88 8.90 -18.31 10.62
CA ILE A 88 9.88 -18.90 9.72
C ILE A 88 9.86 -20.43 9.77
N ASN A 89 9.53 -21.04 10.91
CA ASN A 89 9.44 -22.48 11.06
C ASN A 89 8.34 -23.11 10.20
N ARG A 90 7.29 -22.36 9.89
CA ARG A 90 6.28 -22.80 8.91
C ARG A 90 6.87 -22.87 7.52
N GLN A 91 7.68 -21.87 7.15
CA GLN A 91 8.36 -21.83 5.85
C GLN A 91 9.43 -22.95 5.75
N PHE A 92 10.21 -23.22 6.79
CA PHE A 92 11.12 -24.36 6.81
C PHE A 92 10.41 -25.71 6.61
N ARG A 93 9.25 -25.90 7.23
CA ARG A 93 8.45 -27.12 7.03
C ARG A 93 7.89 -27.22 5.61
N ALA A 94 7.51 -26.10 5.02
CA ALA A 94 7.01 -26.05 3.64
C ALA A 94 8.15 -26.29 2.63
N LEU A 95 9.33 -25.73 2.85
CA LEU A 95 10.52 -25.93 2.02
C LEU A 95 10.99 -27.41 2.00
N LYS A 96 10.79 -28.15 3.10
CA LYS A 96 11.08 -29.61 3.14
C LYS A 96 10.21 -30.43 2.17
N LYS A 97 9.14 -29.86 1.62
CA LYS A 97 8.34 -30.50 0.56
C LYS A 97 8.95 -30.33 -0.84
N ASN A 98 10.10 -29.62 -0.91
CA ASN A 98 10.85 -29.34 -2.12
C ASN A 98 10.00 -28.72 -3.24
N PRO A 99 9.46 -27.50 -3.02
CA PRO A 99 8.71 -26.78 -4.07
C PRO A 99 9.66 -26.41 -5.21
N GLN A 100 9.16 -26.41 -6.42
CA GLN A 100 9.92 -26.06 -7.62
C GLN A 100 9.99 -24.56 -7.84
N ILE A 101 8.99 -23.81 -7.34
CA ILE A 101 8.91 -22.36 -7.52
C ILE A 101 8.87 -21.69 -6.14
N ILE A 102 9.75 -20.70 -5.97
CA ILE A 102 9.73 -19.81 -4.79
C ILE A 102 9.24 -18.43 -5.25
N VAL A 103 8.20 -17.91 -4.60
CA VAL A 103 7.76 -16.52 -4.77
C VAL A 103 8.08 -15.75 -3.50
N ALA A 104 9.01 -14.81 -3.55
CA ALA A 104 9.60 -14.27 -2.34
C ALA A 104 9.65 -12.76 -2.27
N THR A 105 9.54 -12.22 -1.04
CA THR A 105 9.99 -10.86 -0.75
C THR A 105 11.50 -10.87 -0.49
N PRO A 106 12.28 -9.89 -1.03
CA PRO A 106 13.75 -9.95 -0.97
C PRO A 106 14.32 -10.18 0.43
N GLY A 107 13.93 -9.38 1.42
CA GLY A 107 14.49 -9.49 2.78
C GLY A 107 14.27 -10.86 3.47
N ARG A 108 13.13 -11.54 3.24
CA ARG A 108 12.90 -12.88 3.81
C ARG A 108 13.64 -13.97 3.02
N LEU A 109 13.80 -13.77 1.72
CA LEU A 109 14.60 -14.70 0.92
C LEU A 109 16.08 -14.66 1.37
N MET A 110 16.62 -13.46 1.61
CA MET A 110 17.95 -13.27 2.21
C MET A 110 18.10 -14.02 3.55
N ASP A 111 17.10 -13.93 4.44
CA ASP A 111 17.08 -14.64 5.72
C ASP A 111 17.16 -16.17 5.55
N HIS A 112 16.51 -16.71 4.51
CA HIS A 112 16.60 -18.13 4.15
C HIS A 112 17.93 -18.50 3.50
N MET A 113 18.51 -17.64 2.69
CA MET A 113 19.86 -17.81 2.11
C MET A 113 20.92 -17.85 3.20
N ASP A 114 20.93 -16.88 4.11
CA ASP A 114 21.88 -16.80 5.23
C ASP A 114 21.82 -18.03 6.15
N ARG A 115 20.65 -18.67 6.23
CA ARG A 115 20.43 -19.92 6.99
C ARG A 115 20.70 -21.19 6.19
N GLY A 116 21.04 -21.10 4.92
CA GLY A 116 21.25 -22.25 4.05
C GLY A 116 20.02 -23.15 3.89
N SER A 117 18.81 -22.57 4.00
CA SER A 117 17.55 -23.33 3.90
C SER A 117 16.94 -23.32 2.49
N ILE A 118 17.50 -22.55 1.60
CA ILE A 118 17.18 -22.50 0.17
C ILE A 118 18.50 -22.54 -0.61
N HIS A 119 18.55 -23.35 -1.66
CA HIS A 119 19.67 -23.50 -2.57
C HIS A 119 19.24 -23.14 -3.97
N PHE A 120 20.09 -22.45 -4.71
CA PHE A 120 19.80 -21.95 -6.06
C PHE A 120 20.52 -22.69 -7.19
N ASP A 121 21.23 -23.78 -6.87
CA ASP A 121 22.09 -24.52 -7.80
C ASP A 121 21.35 -25.01 -9.07
N HIS A 122 20.03 -25.09 -9.01
CA HIS A 122 19.19 -25.60 -10.09
C HIS A 122 18.19 -24.54 -10.62
N VAL A 123 18.38 -23.28 -10.28
CA VAL A 123 17.49 -22.20 -10.75
C VAL A 123 17.73 -21.96 -12.23
N LYS A 124 16.68 -22.10 -13.01
CA LYS A 124 16.65 -21.93 -14.48
C LYS A 124 16.00 -20.60 -14.90
N VAL A 125 15.13 -20.06 -14.07
CA VAL A 125 14.40 -18.81 -14.37
C VAL A 125 14.30 -17.93 -13.15
N VAL A 126 14.55 -16.64 -13.34
CA VAL A 126 14.33 -15.59 -12.34
C VAL A 126 13.30 -14.60 -12.88
N VAL A 127 12.32 -14.25 -12.05
CA VAL A 127 11.35 -13.21 -12.36
C VAL A 127 11.45 -12.09 -11.34
N LEU A 128 11.58 -10.86 -11.82
CA LEU A 128 11.49 -9.65 -10.99
C LEU A 128 10.14 -8.99 -11.29
N ASP A 129 9.16 -9.14 -10.40
CA ASP A 129 7.83 -8.52 -10.58
C ASP A 129 7.73 -7.23 -9.77
N GLU A 130 7.18 -6.17 -10.40
CA GLU A 130 7.14 -4.81 -9.87
C GLU A 130 8.54 -4.33 -9.41
N ALA A 131 9.55 -4.46 -10.29
CA ALA A 131 10.94 -4.15 -9.97
C ALA A 131 11.13 -2.69 -9.52
N ASP A 132 10.42 -1.72 -10.12
CA ASP A 132 10.41 -0.32 -9.72
C ASP A 132 9.91 -0.13 -8.28
N GLU A 133 8.92 -0.90 -7.85
CA GLU A 133 8.44 -0.85 -6.48
C GLU A 133 9.44 -1.45 -5.48
N MET A 134 10.10 -2.55 -5.83
CA MET A 134 11.19 -3.10 -5.01
C MET A 134 12.30 -2.07 -4.82
N LEU A 135 12.63 -1.33 -5.86
CA LEU A 135 13.60 -0.23 -5.80
C LEU A 135 13.14 0.91 -4.88
N ASN A 136 11.87 1.35 -5.02
CA ASN A 136 11.28 2.40 -4.18
C ASN A 136 11.27 2.02 -2.69
N MET A 137 11.20 0.71 -2.39
CA MET A 137 11.27 0.15 -1.04
C MET A 137 12.71 -0.03 -0.53
N GLY A 138 13.72 0.21 -1.36
CA GLY A 138 15.14 0.13 -1.00
C GLY A 138 15.76 -1.26 -1.10
N PHE A 139 15.12 -2.22 -1.78
CA PHE A 139 15.60 -3.60 -1.92
C PHE A 139 16.67 -3.81 -2.99
N VAL A 140 17.25 -2.75 -3.53
CA VAL A 140 18.25 -2.86 -4.62
C VAL A 140 19.44 -3.74 -4.21
N ASP A 141 20.00 -3.51 -3.02
CA ASP A 141 21.13 -4.27 -2.51
C ASP A 141 20.78 -5.74 -2.24
N ASP A 142 19.55 -5.98 -1.75
CA ASP A 142 19.07 -7.34 -1.52
C ASP A 142 18.88 -8.10 -2.83
N ILE A 143 18.30 -7.44 -3.85
CA ILE A 143 18.13 -8.02 -5.19
C ILE A 143 19.50 -8.36 -5.81
N ASN A 144 20.47 -7.44 -5.74
CA ASN A 144 21.83 -7.69 -6.24
C ASN A 144 22.48 -8.91 -5.56
N LYS A 145 22.32 -9.07 -4.25
CA LYS A 145 22.86 -10.23 -3.53
C LYS A 145 22.15 -11.53 -3.92
N ILE A 146 20.83 -11.50 -4.10
CA ILE A 146 20.05 -12.68 -4.52
C ILE A 146 20.46 -13.09 -5.92
N LEU A 147 20.48 -12.16 -6.89
CA LEU A 147 20.84 -12.43 -8.26
C LEU A 147 22.30 -12.93 -8.37
N GLY A 148 23.22 -12.34 -7.61
CA GLY A 148 24.62 -12.77 -7.56
C GLY A 148 24.85 -14.16 -6.95
N ALA A 149 23.85 -14.76 -6.28
CA ALA A 149 23.92 -16.11 -5.73
C ALA A 149 23.29 -17.18 -6.65
N ILE A 150 22.63 -16.76 -7.72
CA ILE A 150 22.01 -17.65 -8.71
C ILE A 150 23.06 -17.99 -9.80
N PRO A 151 23.12 -19.23 -10.32
CA PRO A 151 24.01 -19.60 -11.43
C PRO A 151 23.82 -18.68 -12.63
N GLU A 152 24.89 -18.39 -13.37
CA GLU A 152 24.85 -17.49 -14.54
C GLU A 152 23.94 -17.99 -15.68
N ASP A 153 23.84 -19.32 -15.83
CA ASP A 153 22.99 -19.95 -16.88
C ASP A 153 21.52 -20.00 -16.43
N HIS A 154 20.86 -18.85 -16.41
CA HIS A 154 19.43 -18.74 -16.15
C HIS A 154 18.79 -17.67 -17.03
N GLN A 155 17.48 -17.76 -17.23
CA GLN A 155 16.69 -16.74 -17.90
C GLN A 155 16.19 -15.71 -16.88
N THR A 156 16.30 -14.42 -17.19
CA THR A 156 15.75 -13.33 -16.36
C THR A 156 14.57 -12.65 -17.04
N LEU A 157 13.42 -12.61 -16.37
CA LEU A 157 12.21 -11.91 -16.78
C LEU A 157 11.97 -10.73 -15.83
N LEU A 158 12.17 -9.50 -16.31
CA LEU A 158 11.98 -8.29 -15.52
C LEU A 158 10.66 -7.60 -15.91
N PHE A 159 9.74 -7.46 -14.95
CA PHE A 159 8.49 -6.73 -15.12
C PHE A 159 8.48 -5.48 -14.25
N SER A 160 8.16 -4.33 -14.86
CA SER A 160 8.13 -3.04 -14.20
C SER A 160 7.11 -2.12 -14.88
N ALA A 161 6.49 -1.23 -14.13
CA ALA A 161 5.64 -0.18 -14.70
C ALA A 161 6.50 0.97 -15.23
N THR A 162 7.60 1.27 -14.57
CA THR A 162 8.51 2.37 -14.91
C THR A 162 9.96 1.86 -15.07
N MET A 163 10.78 2.62 -15.79
CA MET A 163 12.19 2.28 -16.03
C MET A 163 13.13 3.40 -15.55
N PRO A 164 13.20 3.65 -14.21
CA PRO A 164 14.18 4.59 -13.66
C PRO A 164 15.60 4.08 -13.88
N LYS A 165 16.58 4.98 -13.80
CA LYS A 165 18.00 4.66 -14.09
C LYS A 165 18.53 3.45 -13.31
N ALA A 166 18.10 3.28 -12.05
CA ALA A 166 18.56 2.15 -11.24
C ALA A 166 18.01 0.81 -11.74
N ILE A 167 16.78 0.75 -12.28
CA ILE A 167 16.24 -0.46 -12.94
C ILE A 167 16.95 -0.71 -14.27
N GLN A 168 17.28 0.35 -15.03
CA GLN A 168 18.08 0.20 -16.25
C GLN A 168 19.46 -0.40 -15.92
N GLN A 169 20.15 0.11 -14.89
CA GLN A 169 21.43 -0.42 -14.43
C GLN A 169 21.34 -1.88 -13.98
N LEU A 170 20.28 -2.24 -13.24
CA LEU A 170 20.04 -3.62 -12.83
C LEU A 170 19.84 -4.52 -14.06
N ALA A 171 19.06 -4.07 -15.03
CA ALA A 171 18.86 -4.80 -16.29
C ALA A 171 20.17 -4.94 -17.07
N GLU A 172 20.97 -3.88 -17.20
CA GLU A 172 22.28 -3.93 -17.87
C GLU A 172 23.28 -4.87 -17.18
N THR A 173 23.15 -5.06 -15.85
CA THR A 173 24.06 -5.92 -15.07
C THR A 173 23.70 -7.40 -15.17
N TYR A 174 22.42 -7.73 -15.12
CA TYR A 174 21.95 -9.12 -14.94
C TYR A 174 21.20 -9.73 -16.13
N LEU A 175 20.83 -8.95 -17.14
CA LEU A 175 20.13 -9.45 -18.31
C LEU A 175 21.07 -9.50 -19.53
N THR A 176 20.99 -10.59 -20.28
CA THR A 176 21.78 -10.79 -21.50
C THR A 176 20.92 -10.51 -22.73
N GLU A 177 21.23 -9.44 -23.47
CA GLU A 177 20.51 -9.03 -24.70
C GLU A 177 18.98 -9.08 -24.57
N PRO A 178 18.39 -8.43 -23.53
CA PRO A 178 16.98 -8.59 -23.23
C PRO A 178 16.07 -8.03 -24.31
N THR A 179 15.01 -8.77 -24.65
CA THR A 179 13.94 -8.25 -25.49
C THR A 179 13.08 -7.27 -24.71
N LEU A 180 13.02 -6.03 -25.18
CA LEU A 180 12.19 -4.99 -24.55
C LEU A 180 10.78 -4.98 -25.11
N ILE A 181 9.81 -5.34 -24.28
CA ILE A 181 8.37 -5.25 -24.57
C ILE A 181 7.82 -4.06 -23.82
N ARG A 182 7.30 -3.08 -24.53
CA ARG A 182 6.78 -1.85 -23.96
C ARG A 182 5.32 -1.68 -24.30
N MET A 183 4.46 -1.98 -23.33
CA MET A 183 3.04 -1.65 -23.46
C MET A 183 2.85 -0.14 -23.43
N LYS A 184 2.15 0.39 -24.42
CA LYS A 184 1.70 1.78 -24.32
C LYS A 184 0.82 1.87 -23.08
N PRO A 185 0.99 2.90 -22.22
CA PRO A 185 0.06 3.11 -21.11
C PRO A 185 -1.35 3.07 -21.71
N THR A 186 -2.18 2.15 -21.23
CA THR A 186 -3.55 2.06 -21.73
C THR A 186 -4.26 3.32 -21.27
N GLN A 187 -4.33 4.33 -22.15
CA GLN A 187 -5.05 5.59 -21.89
C GLN A 187 -6.50 5.31 -21.47
N VAL A 188 -7.06 4.19 -21.95
CA VAL A 188 -8.44 3.77 -21.70
C VAL A 188 -8.79 3.65 -20.20
N THR A 189 -7.90 3.09 -19.36
CA THR A 189 -8.18 2.96 -17.92
C THR A 189 -8.20 4.29 -17.20
N MET A 190 -7.32 5.22 -17.58
CA MET A 190 -7.29 6.55 -16.96
C MET A 190 -8.40 7.47 -17.48
N ASP A 191 -8.96 7.19 -18.68
CA ASP A 191 -10.06 7.94 -19.27
C ASP A 191 -11.40 7.61 -18.59
N LEU A 192 -11.50 6.44 -17.98
CA LEU A 192 -12.66 6.03 -17.19
C LEU A 192 -12.65 6.60 -15.76
N ILE A 193 -11.58 7.29 -15.35
CA ILE A 193 -11.45 7.82 -13.99
C ILE A 193 -11.63 9.34 -14.01
N GLU A 194 -12.69 9.78 -13.40
CA GLU A 194 -12.89 11.21 -13.11
C GLU A 194 -11.98 11.64 -11.96
N GLN A 195 -11.13 12.62 -12.20
CA GLN A 195 -10.13 13.06 -11.25
C GLN A 195 -10.39 14.50 -10.80
N TYR A 196 -10.50 14.67 -9.49
CA TYR A 196 -10.81 15.94 -8.86
C TYR A 196 -9.82 16.26 -7.75
N TYR A 197 -9.57 17.56 -7.53
CA TYR A 197 -8.93 18.01 -6.31
C TYR A 197 -9.82 18.99 -5.54
N ILE A 198 -9.68 18.96 -4.22
CA ILE A 198 -10.39 19.85 -3.31
C ILE A 198 -9.33 20.59 -2.48
N GLU A 199 -9.32 21.91 -2.63
CA GLU A 199 -8.46 22.78 -1.83
C GLU A 199 -9.07 22.95 -0.43
N VAL A 200 -8.33 22.51 0.61
CA VAL A 200 -8.85 22.43 1.97
C VAL A 200 -7.71 22.60 2.98
N GLN A 201 -7.99 23.17 4.14
CA GLN A 201 -7.04 23.18 5.26
C GLN A 201 -6.94 21.79 5.88
N ASP A 202 -5.75 21.41 6.38
CA ASP A 202 -5.51 20.03 6.90
C ASP A 202 -6.54 19.63 7.98
N ARG A 203 -6.86 20.53 8.90
CA ARG A 203 -7.87 20.33 9.98
C ARG A 203 -9.31 20.10 9.48
N GLN A 204 -9.62 20.51 8.25
CA GLN A 204 -10.97 20.41 7.67
C GLN A 204 -11.14 19.18 6.78
N LYS A 205 -10.02 18.48 6.43
CA LYS A 205 -10.04 17.35 5.51
C LYS A 205 -11.01 16.27 5.96
N PHE A 206 -11.06 15.97 7.24
CA PHE A 206 -11.89 14.89 7.77
C PHE A 206 -13.39 15.20 7.61
N ASP A 207 -13.81 16.40 7.95
CA ASP A 207 -15.20 16.82 7.79
C ASP A 207 -15.61 16.87 6.31
N VAL A 208 -14.72 17.34 5.44
CA VAL A 208 -14.97 17.34 3.99
C VAL A 208 -15.05 15.92 3.43
N LEU A 209 -14.21 14.99 3.92
CA LEU A 209 -14.27 13.58 3.55
C LEU A 209 -15.62 12.94 3.90
N CYS A 210 -16.11 13.16 5.13
CA CYS A 210 -17.41 12.63 5.55
C CYS A 210 -18.55 13.22 4.71
N ARG A 211 -18.54 14.54 4.43
CA ARG A 211 -19.51 15.17 3.54
C ARG A 211 -19.51 14.58 2.12
N LEU A 212 -18.34 14.24 1.59
CA LEU A 212 -18.25 13.56 0.30
C LEU A 212 -18.88 12.17 0.36
N PHE A 213 -18.64 11.40 1.42
CA PHE A 213 -19.27 10.10 1.60
C PHE A 213 -20.79 10.19 1.70
N ASP A 214 -21.29 11.17 2.45
CA ASP A 214 -22.73 11.37 2.60
C ASP A 214 -23.43 11.76 1.30
N ILE A 215 -22.74 12.42 0.35
CA ILE A 215 -23.28 12.79 -0.96
C ILE A 215 -23.10 11.67 -2.00
N GLN A 216 -21.93 10.99 -1.99
CA GLN A 216 -21.53 10.10 -3.08
C GLN A 216 -21.89 8.63 -2.80
N THR A 217 -22.13 8.28 -1.52
CA THR A 217 -22.46 6.91 -1.08
C THR A 217 -21.65 5.83 -1.82
N PRO A 218 -20.27 5.85 -1.70
CA PRO A 218 -19.43 4.95 -2.46
C PRO A 218 -19.72 3.49 -2.08
N GLU A 219 -19.84 2.59 -3.07
CA GLU A 219 -19.98 1.14 -2.82
C GLU A 219 -18.76 0.60 -2.08
N LEU A 220 -17.57 0.88 -2.62
CA LEU A 220 -16.28 0.56 -2.00
C LEU A 220 -15.33 1.75 -2.20
N ALA A 221 -14.68 2.17 -1.14
CA ALA A 221 -13.75 3.28 -1.16
C ALA A 221 -12.39 2.94 -0.54
N ILE A 222 -11.32 3.47 -1.12
CA ILE A 222 -10.00 3.44 -0.50
C ILE A 222 -9.52 4.85 -0.19
N ILE A 223 -9.04 5.05 1.04
CA ILE A 223 -8.49 6.33 1.50
C ILE A 223 -7.00 6.18 1.71
N PHE A 224 -6.21 7.00 1.03
CA PHE A 224 -4.76 7.01 1.18
C PHE A 224 -4.31 8.09 2.13
N THR A 225 -3.57 7.70 3.17
CA THR A 225 -2.93 8.58 4.13
C THR A 225 -1.41 8.40 4.12
N ARG A 226 -0.69 9.42 4.59
CA ARG A 226 0.79 9.42 4.56
C ARG A 226 1.41 8.57 5.64
N THR A 227 0.82 8.51 6.84
CA THR A 227 1.41 7.89 8.03
C THR A 227 0.49 6.84 8.64
N LYS A 228 1.09 5.85 9.30
CA LYS A 228 0.37 4.79 10.02
C LYS A 228 -0.57 5.38 11.08
N ARG A 229 -0.07 6.34 11.87
CA ARG A 229 -0.86 7.04 12.87
C ARG A 229 -2.11 7.70 12.26
N ARG A 230 -1.97 8.30 11.07
CA ARG A 230 -3.10 8.94 10.40
C ARG A 230 -4.10 7.93 9.86
N VAL A 231 -3.64 6.72 9.48
CA VAL A 231 -4.54 5.60 9.19
C VAL A 231 -5.43 5.32 10.40
N ASP A 232 -4.83 5.16 11.58
CA ASP A 232 -5.56 4.86 12.82
C ASP A 232 -6.54 5.98 13.19
N GLU A 233 -6.07 7.23 13.20
CA GLU A 233 -6.89 8.40 13.55
C GLU A 233 -8.09 8.58 12.60
N VAL A 234 -7.88 8.44 11.29
CA VAL A 234 -8.95 8.56 10.28
C VAL A 234 -9.93 7.39 10.40
N THR A 235 -9.42 6.17 10.58
CA THR A 235 -10.26 4.97 10.74
C THR A 235 -11.14 5.08 11.98
N GLU A 236 -10.57 5.44 13.13
CA GLU A 236 -11.34 5.64 14.37
C GLU A 236 -12.37 6.76 14.23
N GLY A 237 -11.98 7.85 13.56
CA GLY A 237 -12.89 8.96 13.29
C GLY A 237 -14.09 8.54 12.46
N LEU A 238 -13.86 7.77 11.39
CA LEU A 238 -14.91 7.22 10.53
C LEU A 238 -15.84 6.29 11.30
N LYS A 239 -15.29 5.37 12.09
CA LYS A 239 -16.08 4.48 12.95
C LYS A 239 -16.94 5.24 13.97
N LYS A 240 -16.42 6.31 14.57
CA LYS A 240 -17.18 7.17 15.47
C LYS A 240 -18.38 7.84 14.78
N ARG A 241 -18.27 8.14 13.49
CA ARG A 241 -19.35 8.69 12.66
C ARG A 241 -20.21 7.61 11.99
N GLY A 242 -20.08 6.35 12.39
CA GLY A 242 -20.91 5.24 11.93
C GLY A 242 -20.56 4.67 10.56
N TYR A 243 -19.40 4.99 9.98
CA TYR A 243 -18.94 4.39 8.73
C TYR A 243 -18.28 3.03 8.98
N MET A 244 -18.52 2.09 8.06
CA MET A 244 -17.90 0.75 8.10
C MET A 244 -16.47 0.82 7.51
N ALA A 245 -15.53 1.23 8.34
CA ALA A 245 -14.14 1.49 7.94
C ALA A 245 -13.15 0.62 8.69
N GLU A 246 -12.10 0.13 8.02
CA GLU A 246 -10.93 -0.50 8.64
C GLU A 246 -9.63 0.10 8.10
N GLY A 247 -8.61 0.13 8.98
CA GLY A 247 -7.27 0.63 8.64
C GLY A 247 -6.30 -0.48 8.30
N ILE A 248 -5.40 -0.22 7.34
CA ILE A 248 -4.30 -1.14 7.00
C ILE A 248 -2.97 -0.40 6.91
N HIS A 249 -1.99 -0.83 7.71
CA HIS A 249 -0.62 -0.28 7.72
C HIS A 249 0.41 -1.32 8.17
N GLY A 250 1.69 -1.00 8.04
CA GLY A 250 2.78 -1.95 8.25
C GLY A 250 2.96 -2.50 9.66
N ASP A 251 2.35 -1.89 10.70
CA ASP A 251 2.47 -2.35 12.09
C ASP A 251 1.40 -3.38 12.46
N LEU A 252 0.40 -3.60 11.61
CA LEU A 252 -0.60 -4.64 11.83
C LEU A 252 0.03 -6.04 11.68
N SER A 253 -0.42 -6.98 12.52
CA SER A 253 -0.08 -8.39 12.32
C SER A 253 -0.62 -8.91 10.99
N GLN A 254 0.05 -9.91 10.40
CA GLN A 254 -0.39 -10.49 9.13
C GLN A 254 -1.83 -11.02 9.21
N GLN A 255 -2.19 -11.68 10.31
CA GLN A 255 -3.55 -12.18 10.52
C GLN A 255 -4.62 -11.07 10.47
N LYS A 256 -4.31 -9.89 11.08
CA LYS A 256 -5.25 -8.76 11.06
C LYS A 256 -5.34 -8.16 9.65
N ARG A 257 -4.21 -8.06 8.92
CA ARG A 257 -4.19 -7.59 7.52
C ARG A 257 -5.04 -8.50 6.63
N ASP A 258 -4.84 -9.81 6.71
CA ASP A 258 -5.60 -10.80 5.93
C ASP A 258 -7.10 -10.73 6.26
N SER A 259 -7.44 -10.53 7.53
CA SER A 259 -8.83 -10.35 7.97
C SER A 259 -9.46 -9.08 7.39
N VAL A 260 -8.76 -7.95 7.42
CA VAL A 260 -9.24 -6.66 6.89
C VAL A 260 -9.44 -6.76 5.37
N ILE A 261 -8.48 -7.33 4.64
CA ILE A 261 -8.57 -7.49 3.19
C ILE A 261 -9.76 -8.37 2.81
N ARG A 262 -9.98 -9.48 3.54
CA ARG A 262 -11.12 -10.36 3.32
C ARG A 262 -12.44 -9.64 3.56
N GLN A 263 -12.59 -8.93 4.71
CA GLN A 263 -13.79 -8.16 5.02
C GLN A 263 -14.10 -7.11 3.94
N PHE A 264 -13.07 -6.45 3.40
CA PHE A 264 -13.23 -5.48 2.32
C PHE A 264 -13.65 -6.13 1.01
N ARG A 265 -13.10 -7.30 0.65
CA ARG A 265 -13.51 -8.06 -0.54
C ARG A 265 -14.93 -8.62 -0.44
N GLU A 266 -15.35 -9.01 0.75
CA GLU A 266 -16.69 -9.53 1.04
C GLU A 266 -17.72 -8.40 1.19
N GLY A 267 -17.33 -7.12 1.14
CA GLY A 267 -18.21 -5.97 1.32
C GLY A 267 -18.76 -5.84 2.75
N THR A 268 -18.10 -6.48 3.74
CA THR A 268 -18.44 -6.30 5.15
C THR A 268 -18.00 -4.94 5.68
N ILE A 269 -16.98 -4.35 5.07
CA ILE A 269 -16.55 -2.97 5.27
C ILE A 269 -16.51 -2.27 3.92
N ASP A 270 -16.97 -1.02 3.89
CA ASP A 270 -17.09 -0.24 2.65
C ASP A 270 -15.88 0.64 2.42
N ILE A 271 -15.13 0.95 3.49
CA ILE A 271 -14.03 1.91 3.46
C ILE A 271 -12.75 1.28 4.00
N LEU A 272 -11.70 1.32 3.17
CA LEU A 272 -10.36 0.92 3.57
C LEU A 272 -9.46 2.15 3.70
N VAL A 273 -8.85 2.37 4.87
CA VAL A 273 -7.85 3.43 5.07
C VAL A 273 -6.46 2.84 5.04
N ALA A 274 -5.58 3.32 4.17
CA ALA A 274 -4.29 2.68 3.93
C ALA A 274 -3.14 3.68 3.77
N THR A 275 -1.91 3.24 4.10
CA THR A 275 -0.69 3.88 3.60
C THR A 275 -0.32 3.32 2.22
N ASP A 276 0.47 4.08 1.42
CA ASP A 276 0.96 3.61 0.12
C ASP A 276 1.61 2.24 0.21
N VAL A 277 2.54 2.07 1.16
CA VAL A 277 3.28 0.80 1.34
C VAL A 277 2.34 -0.36 1.67
N ALA A 278 1.31 -0.12 2.49
CA ALA A 278 0.39 -1.17 2.88
C ALA A 278 -0.62 -1.52 1.81
N ALA A 279 -0.97 -0.58 0.94
CA ALA A 279 -1.91 -0.79 -0.17
C ALA A 279 -1.24 -1.37 -1.43
N ARG A 280 0.10 -1.32 -1.50
CA ARG A 280 0.86 -1.94 -2.60
C ARG A 280 0.76 -3.46 -2.51
N GLY A 281 0.65 -4.10 -3.66
CA GLY A 281 0.52 -5.56 -3.73
C GLY A 281 -0.81 -6.10 -3.20
N LEU A 282 -1.71 -5.27 -2.68
CA LEU A 282 -3.06 -5.70 -2.36
C LEU A 282 -3.86 -5.83 -3.66
N ASP A 283 -4.47 -7.00 -3.85
CA ASP A 283 -5.50 -7.17 -4.87
C ASP A 283 -6.80 -6.49 -4.41
N ILE A 284 -6.71 -5.16 -4.37
CA ILE A 284 -7.82 -4.25 -4.14
C ILE A 284 -7.97 -3.44 -5.41
N SER A 285 -8.82 -3.94 -6.28
CA SER A 285 -9.09 -3.30 -7.56
C SER A 285 -10.61 -3.22 -7.78
N GLY A 286 -11.02 -2.24 -8.57
CA GLY A 286 -12.44 -2.06 -8.88
C GLY A 286 -13.22 -1.35 -7.78
N VAL A 287 -12.54 -0.63 -6.87
CA VAL A 287 -13.23 0.28 -5.96
C VAL A 287 -13.91 1.40 -6.76
N SER A 288 -15.07 1.84 -6.31
CA SER A 288 -15.79 2.94 -6.96
C SER A 288 -15.08 4.29 -6.77
N HIS A 289 -14.48 4.49 -5.59
CA HIS A 289 -13.87 5.76 -5.21
C HIS A 289 -12.47 5.61 -4.60
N VAL A 290 -11.59 6.54 -4.96
CA VAL A 290 -10.26 6.72 -4.35
C VAL A 290 -10.17 8.10 -3.73
N TYR A 291 -9.80 8.17 -2.46
CA TYR A 291 -9.57 9.44 -1.76
C TYR A 291 -8.11 9.57 -1.35
N ASN A 292 -7.38 10.48 -1.97
CA ASN A 292 -6.06 10.89 -1.50
C ASN A 292 -6.25 11.90 -0.36
N TYR A 293 -6.44 11.41 0.86
CA TYR A 293 -6.55 12.23 2.06
C TYR A 293 -5.29 13.05 2.28
N ASP A 294 -4.16 12.45 2.03
CA ASP A 294 -2.87 13.12 1.93
C ASP A 294 -2.32 13.05 0.52
N MET A 295 -1.76 14.16 0.06
CA MET A 295 -1.08 14.27 -1.22
C MET A 295 -0.01 13.17 -1.34
N PRO A 296 0.03 12.39 -2.44
CA PRO A 296 1.08 11.42 -2.69
C PRO A 296 2.44 12.11 -2.83
N GLN A 297 3.51 11.42 -2.44
CA GLN A 297 4.86 12.00 -2.42
C GLN A 297 5.44 12.24 -3.82
N ASP A 298 5.02 11.45 -4.77
CA ASP A 298 5.49 11.46 -6.16
C ASP A 298 4.35 11.13 -7.13
N PRO A 299 4.50 11.46 -8.41
CA PRO A 299 3.47 11.23 -9.44
C PRO A 299 3.20 9.76 -9.74
N GLU A 300 4.19 8.87 -9.52
CA GLU A 300 4.01 7.44 -9.72
C GLU A 300 3.07 6.89 -8.66
N SER A 301 3.28 7.26 -7.40
CA SER A 301 2.37 6.96 -6.29
C SER A 301 0.95 7.46 -6.56
N TYR A 302 0.80 8.67 -7.15
CA TYR A 302 -0.51 9.17 -7.55
C TYR A 302 -1.20 8.23 -8.54
N THR A 303 -0.49 7.83 -9.58
CA THR A 303 -1.03 6.93 -10.62
C THR A 303 -1.41 5.57 -10.05
N HIS A 304 -0.57 5.00 -9.16
CA HIS A 304 -0.84 3.72 -8.49
C HIS A 304 -2.04 3.77 -7.55
N ARG A 305 -2.26 4.91 -6.85
CA ARG A 305 -3.45 5.10 -6.00
C ARG A 305 -4.72 5.22 -6.83
N VAL A 306 -4.72 6.12 -7.80
CA VAL A 306 -5.87 6.37 -8.67
C VAL A 306 -6.22 5.14 -9.49
N GLY A 307 -5.22 4.37 -9.93
CA GLY A 307 -5.42 3.11 -10.65
C GLY A 307 -6.04 1.98 -9.82
N ARG A 308 -6.47 2.18 -8.56
CA ARG A 308 -7.31 1.22 -7.81
C ARG A 308 -8.77 1.27 -8.24
N THR A 309 -9.20 2.35 -8.88
CA THR A 309 -10.51 2.47 -9.53
C THR A 309 -10.40 2.46 -11.06
N GLY A 310 -11.50 2.51 -11.77
CA GLY A 310 -11.53 2.56 -13.23
C GLY A 310 -11.04 1.26 -13.91
N ARG A 311 -11.18 0.10 -13.28
CA ARG A 311 -10.75 -1.19 -13.81
C ARG A 311 -11.90 -2.02 -14.36
N ALA A 312 -11.59 -2.98 -15.21
CA ALA A 312 -12.56 -3.88 -15.85
C ALA A 312 -13.71 -3.14 -16.58
N GLY A 313 -13.41 -1.97 -17.17
CA GLY A 313 -14.41 -1.19 -17.92
C GLY A 313 -15.39 -0.40 -17.06
N LYS A 314 -15.25 -0.43 -15.72
CA LYS A 314 -16.09 0.37 -14.81
C LYS A 314 -15.54 1.79 -14.67
N ALA A 315 -16.41 2.79 -14.65
CA ALA A 315 -16.04 4.15 -14.31
C ALA A 315 -15.66 4.26 -12.83
N GLY A 316 -14.79 5.22 -12.50
CA GLY A 316 -14.38 5.47 -11.13
C GLY A 316 -14.11 6.94 -10.86
N GLN A 317 -14.06 7.30 -9.58
CA GLN A 317 -13.79 8.67 -9.16
C GLN A 317 -12.58 8.73 -8.22
N ALA A 318 -11.76 9.75 -8.40
CA ALA A 318 -10.59 9.99 -7.54
C ALA A 318 -10.60 11.44 -7.04
N PHE A 319 -10.56 11.61 -5.73
CA PHE A 319 -10.52 12.90 -5.04
C PHE A 319 -9.20 13.09 -4.33
N THR A 320 -8.58 14.24 -4.52
CA THR A 320 -7.31 14.57 -3.87
C THR A 320 -7.46 15.82 -3.02
N PHE A 321 -7.24 15.70 -1.71
CA PHE A 321 -7.23 16.86 -0.82
C PHE A 321 -5.87 17.56 -0.91
N VAL A 322 -5.94 18.85 -1.20
CA VAL A 322 -4.75 19.68 -1.44
C VAL A 322 -4.78 20.85 -0.46
N ILE A 323 -3.75 20.97 0.37
CA ILE A 323 -3.58 22.20 1.14
C ILE A 323 -2.89 23.27 0.28
N PRO A 324 -3.12 24.57 0.50
CA PRO A 324 -2.60 25.63 -0.37
C PRO A 324 -1.08 25.54 -0.64
N ARG A 325 -0.31 25.04 0.33
CA ARG A 325 1.15 24.88 0.22
C ARG A 325 1.58 23.69 -0.65
N GLU A 326 0.67 22.81 -1.01
CA GLU A 326 0.92 21.61 -1.84
C GLU A 326 0.49 21.79 -3.30
N MET A 327 -0.04 22.98 -3.68
CA MET A 327 -0.47 23.24 -5.06
C MET A 327 0.65 23.08 -6.09
N GLU A 328 1.89 23.49 -5.77
CA GLU A 328 3.04 23.23 -6.66
C GLU A 328 3.27 21.75 -6.91
N HIS A 329 3.01 20.90 -5.90
CA HIS A 329 3.12 19.46 -6.01
C HIS A 329 2.03 18.86 -6.90
N LEU A 330 0.79 19.33 -6.75
CA LEU A 330 -0.32 18.97 -7.65
C LEU A 330 0.03 19.28 -9.11
N HIS A 331 0.52 20.49 -9.39
CA HIS A 331 0.93 20.87 -10.74
C HIS A 331 2.11 20.04 -11.27
N ALA A 332 2.99 19.51 -10.39
CA ALA A 332 4.04 18.59 -10.81
C ALA A 332 3.46 17.24 -11.22
N ILE A 333 2.44 16.73 -10.49
CA ILE A 333 1.70 15.53 -10.86
C ILE A 333 1.02 15.71 -12.21
N GLU A 334 0.26 16.80 -12.42
CA GLU A 334 -0.42 17.11 -13.70
C GLU A 334 0.55 17.13 -14.88
N ARG A 335 1.72 17.75 -14.72
CA ARG A 335 2.75 17.81 -15.78
C ARG A 335 3.29 16.44 -16.17
N LEU A 336 3.50 15.57 -15.20
CA LEU A 336 4.07 14.22 -15.43
C LEU A 336 3.03 13.24 -15.93
N THR A 337 1.82 13.32 -15.41
CA THR A 337 0.69 12.49 -15.88
C THR A 337 0.08 13.01 -17.20
N LYS A 338 0.47 14.23 -17.62
CA LYS A 338 -0.09 14.93 -18.80
C LYS A 338 -1.60 15.10 -18.74
N ARG A 339 -2.18 15.14 -17.55
CA ARG A 339 -3.62 15.30 -17.30
C ARG A 339 -3.86 16.45 -16.34
N LYS A 340 -4.93 17.19 -16.58
CA LYS A 340 -5.43 18.16 -15.63
C LYS A 340 -6.42 17.51 -14.68
N ILE A 341 -6.26 17.83 -13.40
CA ILE A 341 -7.15 17.39 -12.34
C ILE A 341 -8.15 18.53 -12.10
N ALA A 342 -9.44 18.25 -12.24
CA ALA A 342 -10.46 19.28 -12.14
C ALA A 342 -10.64 19.76 -10.68
N ARG A 343 -10.79 21.07 -10.48
CA ARG A 343 -11.08 21.61 -9.14
C ARG A 343 -12.54 21.39 -8.79
N ARG A 344 -12.81 20.82 -7.61
CA ARG A 344 -14.13 20.80 -6.97
C ARG A 344 -14.13 21.60 -5.68
N ARG A 345 -15.26 22.20 -5.34
CA ARG A 345 -15.45 22.83 -4.03
C ARG A 345 -15.73 21.77 -2.98
N ALA A 346 -15.28 22.03 -1.75
CA ALA A 346 -15.72 21.24 -0.61
C ALA A 346 -17.23 21.39 -0.42
N PRO A 347 -17.99 20.28 -0.29
CA PRO A 347 -19.43 20.37 -0.07
C PRO A 347 -19.75 21.11 1.24
N SER A 348 -20.76 21.95 1.21
CA SER A 348 -21.33 22.57 2.40
C SER A 348 -22.26 21.59 3.14
N LEU A 349 -22.57 21.86 4.41
CA LEU A 349 -23.55 21.05 5.15
C LEU A 349 -24.96 21.11 4.53
N GLY A 350 -25.32 22.27 3.94
CA GLY A 350 -26.59 22.41 3.22
C GLY A 350 -26.70 21.50 2.01
N GLU A 351 -25.63 21.45 1.19
CA GLU A 351 -25.58 20.57 0.01
C GLU A 351 -25.62 19.09 0.41
N VAL A 352 -25.03 18.73 1.56
CA VAL A 352 -25.12 17.34 2.10
C VAL A 352 -26.56 17.03 2.46
N LEU A 353 -27.23 17.92 3.21
CA LEU A 353 -28.61 17.71 3.64
C LEU A 353 -29.55 17.61 2.43
N GLU A 354 -29.42 18.49 1.45
CA GLU A 354 -30.18 18.42 0.20
C GLU A 354 -29.94 17.11 -0.57
N GLY A 355 -28.67 16.63 -0.62
CA GLY A 355 -28.31 15.35 -1.22
C GLY A 355 -28.98 14.17 -0.49
N GLN A 356 -28.91 14.15 0.84
CA GLN A 356 -29.54 13.11 1.67
C GLN A 356 -31.06 13.13 1.56
N GLN A 357 -31.70 14.31 1.48
CA GLN A 357 -33.13 14.43 1.22
C GLN A 357 -33.53 13.86 -0.14
N ARG A 358 -32.70 14.12 -1.18
CA ARG A 358 -32.94 13.55 -2.52
C ARG A 358 -32.90 12.04 -2.49
N LEU A 359 -31.88 11.44 -1.86
CA LEU A 359 -31.78 9.98 -1.70
C LEU A 359 -32.98 9.39 -0.94
N ALA A 360 -33.43 10.08 0.11
CA ALA A 360 -34.60 9.67 0.86
C ALA A 360 -35.87 9.71 -0.01
N ILE A 361 -36.02 10.74 -0.85
CA ILE A 361 -37.13 10.83 -1.81
C ILE A 361 -37.06 9.71 -2.84
N GLU A 362 -35.89 9.48 -3.45
CA GLU A 362 -35.68 8.40 -4.43
C GLU A 362 -36.02 7.04 -3.83
N SER A 363 -35.56 6.74 -2.61
CA SER A 363 -35.88 5.49 -1.89
C SER A 363 -37.39 5.35 -1.60
N LEU A 364 -38.07 6.44 -1.24
CA LEU A 364 -39.51 6.43 -1.05
C LEU A 364 -40.25 6.16 -2.35
N VAL A 365 -39.86 6.81 -3.44
CA VAL A 365 -40.48 6.61 -4.76
C VAL A 365 -40.27 5.18 -5.24
N GLU A 366 -39.05 4.64 -5.14
CA GLU A 366 -38.75 3.26 -5.51
C GLU A 366 -39.60 2.26 -4.69
N MET A 367 -39.78 2.53 -3.39
CA MET A 367 -40.63 1.68 -2.53
C MET A 367 -42.07 1.71 -2.96
N THR A 368 -42.59 2.79 -3.56
CA THR A 368 -44.00 2.82 -4.06
C THR A 368 -44.26 1.89 -5.23
N ASP A 369 -43.23 1.48 -5.96
CA ASP A 369 -43.34 0.53 -7.05
C ASP A 369 -43.52 -0.91 -6.52
N ASN A 370 -43.18 -1.18 -5.25
CA ASN A 370 -43.29 -2.47 -4.61
C ASN A 370 -44.56 -2.57 -3.73
N LEU A 371 -45.73 -2.68 -4.37
CA LEU A 371 -47.03 -2.70 -3.71
C LEU A 371 -47.23 -3.88 -2.75
N GLU A 372 -46.59 -5.01 -3.01
CA GLU A 372 -46.69 -6.19 -2.14
C GLU A 372 -45.96 -5.95 -0.80
N ALA A 373 -44.79 -5.33 -0.82
CA ALA A 373 -44.06 -4.96 0.39
C ALA A 373 -44.79 -3.92 1.23
N LEU A 374 -45.61 -3.06 0.61
CA LEU A 374 -46.38 -2.02 1.29
C LEU A 374 -47.71 -2.53 1.88
N ALA A 375 -48.22 -3.68 1.41
CA ALA A 375 -49.54 -4.20 1.82
C ALA A 375 -49.70 -4.32 3.36
N PRO A 376 -48.71 -4.80 4.14
CA PRO A 376 -48.84 -4.89 5.61
C PRO A 376 -48.99 -3.55 6.32
N PHE A 377 -48.52 -2.47 5.70
CA PHE A 377 -48.46 -1.12 6.30
C PHE A 377 -49.66 -0.24 5.92
N LYS A 378 -50.51 -0.66 4.96
CA LYS A 378 -51.60 0.17 4.45
C LYS A 378 -52.65 0.49 5.51
N THR A 379 -53.09 -0.49 6.30
CA THR A 379 -54.09 -0.25 7.36
C THR A 379 -53.60 0.74 8.40
N SER A 380 -52.35 0.61 8.85
CA SER A 380 -51.76 1.56 9.80
C SER A 380 -51.55 2.96 9.18
N ALA A 381 -51.25 3.04 7.88
CA ALA A 381 -51.19 4.32 7.18
C ALA A 381 -52.56 4.99 7.06
N GLU A 382 -53.65 4.23 6.79
CA GLU A 382 -55.02 4.72 6.75
C GLU A 382 -55.45 5.24 8.12
N GLU A 383 -55.14 4.54 9.22
CA GLU A 383 -55.42 4.99 10.59
C GLU A 383 -54.70 6.30 10.90
N LEU A 384 -53.42 6.43 10.54
CA LEU A 384 -52.65 7.67 10.74
C LEU A 384 -53.22 8.87 9.95
N LEU A 385 -53.76 8.60 8.76
CA LEU A 385 -54.39 9.65 7.93
C LEU A 385 -55.72 10.18 8.50
N ASN A 386 -56.37 9.47 9.43
CA ASN A 386 -57.55 9.97 10.13
C ASN A 386 -57.22 11.13 11.07
N ASP A 387 -56.03 11.10 11.67
CA ASP A 387 -55.61 12.08 12.72
C ASP A 387 -54.62 13.14 12.21
N THR A 388 -53.91 12.84 11.08
CA THR A 388 -52.84 13.69 10.59
C THR A 388 -52.90 13.82 9.07
N ASP A 389 -52.66 15.02 8.55
CA ASP A 389 -52.67 15.23 7.10
C ASP A 389 -51.50 14.55 6.40
N SER A 390 -51.70 14.18 5.13
CA SER A 390 -50.73 13.42 4.33
C SER A 390 -49.40 14.15 4.13
N VAL A 391 -49.40 15.47 4.06
CA VAL A 391 -48.17 16.25 3.86
C VAL A 391 -47.31 16.21 5.09
N THR A 392 -47.92 16.37 6.27
CA THR A 392 -47.21 16.27 7.57
C THR A 392 -46.65 14.87 7.79
N LEU A 393 -47.41 13.81 7.48
CA LEU A 393 -46.92 12.43 7.58
C LEU A 393 -45.77 12.16 6.60
N LEU A 394 -45.89 12.61 5.36
CA LEU A 394 -44.80 12.45 4.38
C LEU A 394 -43.56 13.26 4.79
N ALA A 395 -43.72 14.46 5.31
CA ALA A 395 -42.61 15.26 5.83
C ALA A 395 -41.92 14.57 7.02
N ALA A 396 -42.69 13.96 7.93
CA ALA A 396 -42.16 13.17 9.03
C ALA A 396 -41.39 11.93 8.53
N ALA A 397 -41.94 11.19 7.55
CA ALA A 397 -41.27 10.05 6.93
C ALA A 397 -39.96 10.47 6.25
N LEU A 398 -39.96 11.55 5.49
CA LEU A 398 -38.76 12.11 4.87
C LEU A 398 -37.74 12.51 5.92
N LYS A 399 -38.17 13.14 7.03
CA LYS A 399 -37.26 13.50 8.13
C LYS A 399 -36.62 12.27 8.78
N LEU A 400 -37.36 11.20 8.97
CA LEU A 400 -36.85 9.93 9.53
C LEU A 400 -35.88 9.24 8.60
N LEU A 401 -36.13 9.28 7.28
CA LEU A 401 -35.28 8.66 6.26
C LEU A 401 -34.04 9.51 5.92
N THR A 402 -34.14 10.84 6.08
CA THR A 402 -33.00 11.73 5.83
C THR A 402 -31.94 11.57 6.91
N LYS A 403 -30.79 11.01 6.55
CA LYS A 403 -29.65 10.92 7.44
C LYS A 403 -29.04 12.29 7.64
N GLU A 404 -29.12 12.84 8.85
CA GLU A 404 -28.44 14.08 9.16
C GLU A 404 -26.92 13.88 9.20
N PRO A 405 -26.13 14.84 8.65
CA PRO A 405 -24.68 14.77 8.70
C PRO A 405 -24.18 14.70 10.16
N ASP A 406 -23.40 13.70 10.48
CA ASP A 406 -22.79 13.59 11.80
C ASP A 406 -21.62 14.59 11.93
N THR A 407 -21.77 15.55 12.82
CA THR A 407 -20.77 16.59 13.11
C THR A 407 -19.99 16.32 14.40
N THR A 408 -20.02 15.10 14.92
CA THR A 408 -19.25 14.72 16.11
C THR A 408 -17.78 15.10 15.93
N PRO A 409 -17.20 15.89 16.85
CA PRO A 409 -15.82 16.33 16.74
C PRO A 409 -14.84 15.16 16.72
N VAL A 410 -13.97 15.11 15.72
CA VAL A 410 -12.89 14.14 15.60
C VAL A 410 -11.57 14.89 15.49
N ASN A 411 -10.62 14.55 16.36
CA ASN A 411 -9.30 15.16 16.35
C ASN A 411 -8.35 14.34 15.49
N ILE A 412 -7.97 14.89 14.33
CA ILE A 412 -6.93 14.34 13.46
C ILE A 412 -5.69 15.22 13.60
N THR A 413 -4.55 14.61 13.87
CA THR A 413 -3.28 15.34 14.01
C THR A 413 -2.87 15.97 12.68
N GLU A 414 -2.59 17.27 12.68
CA GLU A 414 -2.13 17.98 11.49
C GLU A 414 -0.73 17.48 11.08
N GLU A 415 -0.53 17.27 9.80
CA GLU A 415 0.77 16.91 9.24
C GLU A 415 1.44 18.08 8.51
N LYS A 416 2.78 18.04 8.51
CA LYS A 416 3.56 19.04 7.77
C LYS A 416 3.35 18.85 6.26
N PRO A 417 3.13 19.96 5.51
CA PRO A 417 2.96 19.89 4.06
C PRO A 417 4.21 19.32 3.38
N LEU A 418 4.00 18.65 2.24
CA LEU A 418 5.07 18.19 1.38
C LEU A 418 5.85 19.42 0.84
N ARG A 419 7.18 19.34 0.87
CA ARG A 419 8.04 20.35 0.27
C ARG A 419 8.54 19.84 -1.07
N VAL A 420 8.26 20.57 -2.15
CA VAL A 420 8.87 20.31 -3.45
C VAL A 420 10.36 20.48 -3.32
N ARG A 421 11.15 19.41 -3.48
CA ARG A 421 12.59 19.52 -3.65
C ARG A 421 12.84 20.20 -4.99
N ARG A 422 13.06 21.52 -5.00
CA ARG A 422 13.58 22.21 -6.18
C ARG A 422 14.92 21.56 -6.51
N ARG A 423 14.96 20.78 -7.58
CA ARG A 423 16.24 20.44 -8.22
C ARG A 423 16.92 21.77 -8.50
N ARG A 424 17.97 22.10 -7.77
CA ARG A 424 18.90 23.16 -8.16
C ARG A 424 19.49 22.68 -9.49
N GLU A 425 18.89 23.10 -10.59
CA GLU A 425 19.58 23.11 -11.88
C GLU A 425 20.86 23.89 -11.64
N GLY A 426 21.97 23.22 -11.80
CA GLY A 426 23.29 23.79 -11.61
C GLY A 426 23.46 24.98 -12.53
N GLY A 427 23.22 26.17 -11.99
CA GLY A 427 23.65 27.37 -12.63
C GLY A 427 25.19 27.32 -12.76
N ARG A 428 25.64 26.98 -13.94
CA ARG A 428 27.01 27.28 -14.36
C ARG A 428 27.17 28.82 -14.33
N GLY A 429 27.44 29.33 -13.16
CA GLY A 429 27.91 30.71 -12.97
C GLY A 429 29.26 30.87 -13.59
N ASP A 430 29.25 31.50 -14.72
CA ASP A 430 30.36 32.06 -15.49
C ASP A 430 31.28 32.86 -14.54
N ARG A 431 32.38 32.22 -14.08
CA ARG A 431 33.50 32.91 -13.45
C ARG A 431 34.29 33.57 -14.57
N ARG A 432 33.81 34.70 -15.09
CA ARG A 432 34.64 35.63 -15.84
C ARG A 432 35.71 36.17 -14.91
N ARG A 433 36.95 35.77 -15.19
CA ARG A 433 38.18 36.40 -14.75
C ARG A 433 38.09 37.90 -15.06
N ARG A 434 38.23 38.76 -14.06
CA ARG A 434 38.67 40.12 -14.19
C ARG A 434 40.06 40.18 -13.58
N ASP A 435 41.07 40.00 -14.45
CA ASP A 435 42.38 40.60 -14.32
C ASP A 435 42.21 42.10 -14.54
N GLY A 436 42.82 42.90 -13.69
CA GLY A 436 42.82 44.34 -13.85
C GLY A 436 43.58 45.04 -12.71
N ASP A 437 44.87 44.90 -12.80
CA ASP A 437 45.92 45.87 -12.51
C ASP A 437 45.45 47.24 -11.97
N ARG A 438 46.03 47.66 -10.84
CA ARG A 438 46.56 49.00 -10.62
C ARG A 438 47.22 49.17 -9.26
N ARG A 439 48.48 49.37 -9.37
CA ARG A 439 49.54 49.94 -8.57
C ARG A 439 49.16 51.16 -7.70
N ARG A 440 49.95 51.25 -6.62
CA ARG A 440 50.56 52.42 -5.98
C ARG A 440 49.87 53.11 -4.81
N ASP A 441 50.68 53.07 -3.78
CA ASP A 441 51.25 54.16 -2.98
C ASP A 441 50.49 54.57 -1.70
N GLY A 442 51.33 54.59 -0.64
CA GLY A 442 51.15 55.55 0.43
C GLY A 442 51.32 55.06 1.85
N ASP A 443 52.58 54.79 2.20
CA ASP A 443 53.29 55.15 3.43
C ASP A 443 52.48 55.95 4.49
N ARG A 444 52.56 55.53 5.75
CA ARG A 444 52.94 56.23 6.97
C ARG A 444 52.47 55.61 8.28
N ARG A 445 53.42 54.96 8.97
CA ARG A 445 53.83 55.20 10.35
C ARG A 445 52.76 55.56 11.41
N ARG A 446 52.69 54.78 12.46
CA ARG A 446 53.28 54.93 13.82
C ARG A 446 52.55 54.06 14.80
N ASP A 447 53.28 53.19 15.43
CA ASP A 447 53.74 53.20 16.83
C ASP A 447 52.72 53.07 17.94
N GLY A 448 53.05 52.11 18.77
CA GLY A 448 52.72 52.12 20.20
C GLY A 448 52.11 50.81 20.70
N ASP A 449 52.91 49.97 21.08
CA ASP A 449 53.52 49.58 22.36
C ASP A 449 52.74 48.57 23.21
N ARG A 450 53.36 47.40 23.38
CA ARG A 450 53.62 46.62 24.62
C ARG A 450 52.46 46.17 25.49
N ARG A 451 52.34 44.91 25.73
CA ARG A 451 53.06 43.99 26.70
C ARG A 451 52.22 42.64 26.69
N ARG A 452 52.93 41.53 26.42
CA ARG A 452 53.43 40.50 27.36
C ARG A 452 52.49 40.11 28.44
N ASP A 453 52.12 38.82 28.46
CA ASP A 453 52.69 37.69 29.22
C ASP A 453 51.98 36.42 28.87
N ASP A 454 52.68 35.48 28.38
CA ASP A 454 53.35 34.32 28.94
C ASP A 454 52.45 33.26 29.59
N ARG A 455 52.27 32.14 28.82
CA ARG A 455 52.53 30.70 29.12
C ARG A 455 51.94 30.06 30.39
N PRO A 456 51.87 28.67 30.47
CA PRO A 456 52.18 27.66 29.49
C PRO A 456 51.21 26.42 29.49
N ARG A 457 51.48 25.57 28.51
CA ARG A 457 51.07 24.15 28.38
C ARG A 457 51.44 23.31 29.60
N ARG A 458 50.61 22.33 29.94
CA ARG A 458 51.11 21.02 30.42
C ARG A 458 50.15 19.89 29.99
N SER A 459 50.77 19.01 29.26
CA SER A 459 50.41 17.62 28.98
C SER A 459 50.70 16.71 30.20
N ARG A 460 50.15 15.53 30.15
CA ARG A 460 50.58 14.21 30.69
C ARG A 460 49.43 13.55 31.40
N ASP A 461 49.02 12.47 30.85
CA ASP A 461 49.50 11.08 30.87
C ASP A 461 49.23 10.34 32.17
N ASP A 462 48.65 9.17 31.97
CA ASP A 462 48.83 7.90 32.66
C ASP A 462 48.43 7.72 34.13
N ARG A 463 47.61 6.71 34.31
CA ARG A 463 47.80 5.48 35.10
C ARG A 463 46.44 4.90 35.47
N ARG A 464 46.09 3.72 34.95
CA ARG A 464 46.31 2.36 35.48
C ARG A 464 46.08 2.19 36.97
N GLY A 465 45.25 1.23 37.28
CA GLY A 465 45.17 0.51 38.56
C GLY A 465 43.72 0.11 38.83
N GLU A 466 43.27 -1.05 38.49
CA GLU A 466 43.42 -2.38 39.16
C GLU A 466 42.76 -2.48 40.55
N ARG A 467 41.86 -3.45 40.60
CA ARG A 467 41.55 -4.38 41.69
C ARG A 467 40.59 -3.90 42.78
N ARG A 468 39.64 -4.67 43.02
CA ARG A 468 39.31 -5.92 43.74
C ARG A 468 37.96 -5.82 44.38
N ASP A 469 37.12 -6.81 44.12
CA ASP A 469 36.65 -7.81 45.06
C ASP A 469 36.12 -7.30 46.39
N ASP A 470 34.86 -7.54 46.65
CA ASP A 470 34.48 -8.43 47.74
C ASP A 470 33.01 -8.83 47.68
N ARG A 471 32.86 -10.11 47.80
CA ARG A 471 31.82 -11.01 48.17
C ARG A 471 31.00 -10.58 49.41
N ARG A 472 29.75 -11.00 49.41
CA ARG A 472 29.01 -11.81 50.42
C ARG A 472 27.53 -11.71 50.08
N ARG A 473 26.91 -12.78 49.63
CA ARG A 473 26.25 -13.84 50.41
C ARG A 473 25.37 -13.30 51.54
N ASP A 474 24.07 -13.51 51.41
CA ASP A 474 23.40 -14.40 52.33
C ASP A 474 22.01 -14.85 51.80
N ASP A 475 21.84 -16.11 51.99
CA ASP A 475 20.70 -16.99 51.91
C ASP A 475 19.53 -16.56 52.80
N ARG A 476 18.34 -17.01 52.41
CA ARG A 476 17.28 -17.71 53.18
C ARG A 476 16.06 -17.84 52.25
N ARG A 477 15.79 -18.97 51.73
CA ARG A 477 15.11 -20.23 52.17
C ARG A 477 13.86 -19.98 52.99
N SER A 478 12.86 -20.65 52.48
CA SER A 478 11.69 -21.39 53.02
C SER A 478 10.37 -20.78 52.61
N ASP A 479 9.25 -21.37 52.22
CA ASP A 479 8.85 -22.77 52.36
C ASP A 479 7.65 -23.01 51.43
N ARG A 480 7.54 -24.17 50.89
CA ARG A 480 6.27 -24.73 50.35
C ARG A 480 5.47 -25.34 51.52
N PRO A 481 4.11 -25.45 51.40
CA PRO A 481 3.66 -26.85 51.35
C PRO A 481 2.62 -27.14 50.25
N ARG A 482 2.61 -28.39 49.92
CA ARG A 482 1.73 -29.18 49.08
C ARG A 482 0.41 -29.52 49.77
N GLY A 483 -0.59 -29.89 48.97
CA GLY A 483 -1.72 -30.75 49.30
C GLY A 483 -3.00 -30.19 48.74
N ASP A 484 -3.99 -30.87 48.17
CA ASP A 484 -4.21 -32.25 47.81
C ASP A 484 -5.47 -32.31 46.91
N ARG A 485 -5.47 -33.23 45.92
CA ARG A 485 -6.57 -34.04 45.40
C ARG A 485 -8.00 -33.52 45.26
N LYS A 486 -8.44 -33.64 44.03
CA LYS A 486 -9.72 -34.01 43.41
C LYS A 486 -10.86 -34.58 44.31
N PRO A 487 -12.19 -34.48 43.88
CA PRO A 487 -12.68 -35.43 42.89
C PRO A 487 -13.69 -34.90 41.85
N ARG A 488 -13.93 -35.77 40.86
CA ARG A 488 -14.91 -35.81 39.77
C ARG A 488 -16.34 -35.58 40.24
N HIS A 489 -17.18 -34.91 39.40
CA HIS A 489 -18.56 -35.33 39.22
C HIS A 489 -18.94 -35.27 37.74
N GLN A 490 -19.60 -36.32 37.34
CA GLN A 490 -20.21 -36.64 36.04
C GLN A 490 -21.57 -35.94 35.87
N GLY A 491 -21.95 -35.75 34.61
CA GLY A 491 -23.30 -35.89 34.12
C GLY A 491 -24.02 -34.56 33.96
N GLU A 492 -24.46 -34.18 32.81
CA GLU A 492 -25.60 -34.61 32.02
C GLU A 492 -25.69 -33.75 30.75
N GLY A 493 -26.09 -34.38 29.69
CA GLY A 493 -26.21 -33.83 28.34
C GLY A 493 -27.42 -32.93 28.16
N PHE A 494 -27.31 -32.02 27.20
CA PHE A 494 -28.44 -31.32 26.62
C PHE A 494 -28.51 -31.64 25.12
N LYS A 495 -29.63 -32.21 24.74
CA LYS A 495 -30.03 -32.54 23.37
C LYS A 495 -30.58 -31.30 22.67
N PRO A 496 -30.48 -31.23 21.34
CA PRO A 496 -31.04 -30.12 20.57
C PRO A 496 -32.56 -30.32 20.31
N TYR A 497 -33.27 -29.20 20.33
CA TYR A 497 -34.67 -29.14 19.82
C TYR A 497 -34.66 -28.64 18.38
N PHE A 498 -35.02 -29.54 17.47
CA PHE A 498 -35.69 -29.27 16.21
C PHE A 498 -37.18 -29.51 16.38
N LYS A 499 -38.01 -28.57 15.88
CA LYS A 499 -39.36 -28.71 15.32
C LYS A 499 -39.98 -27.32 15.20
N ASP A 500 -40.61 -26.87 14.21
CA ASP A 500 -41.21 -27.23 12.91
C ASP A 500 -41.15 -25.99 12.02
#